data_8b1afad53e2337ab4a085c990a04cf41
#
_entry.id   8b1afad53e2337ab4a085c990a04cf41
#
_cell.length_a   1.000
_cell.length_b   1.000
_cell.length_c   1.000
_cell.angle_alpha   90.00
_cell.angle_beta   90.00
_cell.angle_gamma   90.00
#
_symmetry.space_group_name_H-M   'P 1'
#
loop_
_entity.id
_entity.type
_entity.pdbx_description
1 polymer ?
#
loop_
_entity_poly.entity_id
_entity_poly.type
_entity_poly.pdbx_seq_one_letter_code
_entity_poly.pdbx_strand_id
1 'polypeptide(L)'
;MIFNQNHHQNNPIMSTTISSQPVNANRLFLASCFALITTAFSFSIRAGILTQLGTELSLDPVQLGHINQMWFLGFPISMILGGIFYAKIGPKLIMQIALVAHTIGIITTIYASSYNVLLISTLLIGLGNGCTEAACNPMIADAYSGNEFHSKLNRFHMWFPGGIVLGSLISKFMTDSSMAWQAQIWVIMIPTIIYAILFYGQTFPKPRVAGDNTLANFKAMLNPLYLFMAACMALTAISEFGPQQWVGPILAKAGASPMLILALVTGLMAVGRFFAGPLVKKLNTVGVLLGSAIFGVIGIYMLSTMGGSMLYVAAVFYALGICYFWPNMLGFVGENLPQTGALGLSILGGIGMFSSSMFQPIIGGWIKDNKVVAEASGLVGDAADLAAGQSTLSNMLLFPAILIVAFVGLYFYSKKLKKA
;
A
#
# COMPACT_ATOMS: atom_id res chain seq x y z
N MET A 1 68.07 -54.29 -1.40
CA MET A 1 68.87 -53.19 -2.04
C MET A 1 67.86 -52.23 -2.71
N ILE A 2 68.14 -50.98 -2.43
CA ILE A 2 67.66 -49.74 -3.08
C ILE A 2 66.31 -49.17 -2.60
N PHE A 3 66.51 -48.17 -1.72
CA PHE A 3 65.53 -47.14 -1.33
C PHE A 3 65.09 -46.30 -2.52
N ASN A 4 63.77 -45.87 -2.51
CA ASN A 4 63.41 -44.61 -3.12
C ASN A 4 62.37 -43.91 -2.25
N GLN A 5 62.80 -42.88 -1.58
CA GLN A 5 61.97 -41.89 -0.85
C GLN A 5 61.43 -40.91 -1.86
N ASN A 6 60.11 -40.80 -1.99
CA ASN A 6 59.44 -39.65 -2.62
C ASN A 6 58.87 -38.74 -1.53
N HIS A 7 59.54 -37.61 -1.30
CA HIS A 7 59.04 -36.47 -0.57
C HIS A 7 57.88 -35.83 -1.34
N HIS A 8 56.67 -36.08 -0.88
CA HIS A 8 55.56 -35.17 -1.23
C HIS A 8 55.55 -33.99 -0.27
N GLN A 9 55.97 -32.83 -0.79
CA GLN A 9 55.72 -31.52 -0.15
C GLN A 9 54.23 -31.25 -0.15
N ASN A 10 53.58 -31.37 1.00
CA ASN A 10 52.25 -30.84 1.26
C ASN A 10 52.33 -29.32 1.36
N ASN A 11 52.01 -28.60 0.30
CA ASN A 11 51.64 -27.19 0.37
C ASN A 11 50.30 -27.07 1.09
N PRO A 12 50.20 -26.37 2.22
CA PRO A 12 48.90 -26.07 2.80
C PRO A 12 48.21 -25.03 1.90
N ILE A 13 47.20 -25.47 1.14
CA ILE A 13 46.23 -24.58 0.52
C ILE A 13 45.54 -23.85 1.69
N MET A 14 45.91 -22.59 1.92
CA MET A 14 45.19 -21.68 2.78
C MET A 14 43.76 -21.53 2.21
N SER A 15 42.85 -22.37 2.68
CA SER A 15 41.43 -22.13 2.51
C SER A 15 41.08 -20.90 3.35
N THR A 16 41.07 -19.73 2.73
CA THR A 16 40.42 -18.56 3.27
C THR A 16 38.94 -18.87 3.35
N THR A 17 38.49 -19.50 4.43
CA THR A 17 37.11 -19.55 4.84
C THR A 17 36.70 -18.10 5.09
N ILE A 18 36.11 -17.48 4.09
CA ILE A 18 35.35 -16.24 4.28
C ILE A 18 34.21 -16.62 5.23
N SER A 19 34.42 -16.36 6.52
CA SER A 19 33.41 -16.50 7.55
C SER A 19 32.25 -15.56 7.16
N SER A 20 31.19 -16.12 6.54
CA SER A 20 29.97 -15.35 6.33
C SER A 20 29.40 -15.02 7.70
N GLN A 21 29.34 -13.74 8.02
CA GLN A 21 28.71 -13.31 9.28
C GLN A 21 27.31 -13.89 9.37
N PRO A 22 26.88 -14.34 10.57
CA PRO A 22 25.53 -14.89 10.75
C PRO A 22 24.48 -13.84 10.43
N VAL A 23 23.36 -14.28 9.83
CA VAL A 23 22.22 -13.41 9.52
C VAL A 23 21.60 -12.89 10.81
N ASN A 24 21.56 -11.57 10.99
CA ASN A 24 20.85 -10.93 12.10
C ASN A 24 19.39 -10.68 11.71
N ALA A 25 18.55 -11.71 11.84
CA ALA A 25 17.13 -11.68 11.42
C ALA A 25 16.34 -10.55 12.11
N ASN A 26 16.58 -10.29 13.41
CA ASN A 26 15.87 -9.23 14.12
C ASN A 26 16.22 -7.82 13.63
N ARG A 27 17.48 -7.57 13.29
CA ARG A 27 17.91 -6.28 12.73
C ARG A 27 17.36 -6.08 11.32
N LEU A 28 17.36 -7.13 10.49
CA LEU A 28 16.72 -7.10 9.16
C LEU A 28 15.21 -6.87 9.25
N PHE A 29 14.55 -7.53 10.21
CA PHE A 29 13.13 -7.32 10.47
C PHE A 29 12.81 -5.87 10.86
N LEU A 30 13.60 -5.30 11.80
CA LEU A 30 13.42 -3.91 12.22
C LEU A 30 13.66 -2.94 11.03
N ALA A 31 14.68 -3.19 10.22
CA ALA A 31 14.97 -2.43 9.02
C ALA A 31 13.79 -2.47 8.03
N SER A 32 13.20 -3.66 7.84
CA SER A 32 12.00 -3.84 7.00
C SER A 32 10.80 -3.02 7.52
N CYS A 33 10.59 -2.99 8.82
CA CYS A 33 9.53 -2.18 9.42
C CYS A 33 9.71 -0.68 9.13
N PHE A 34 10.93 -0.15 9.26
CA PHE A 34 11.21 1.25 8.91
C PHE A 34 11.09 1.53 7.41
N ALA A 35 11.46 0.58 6.55
CA ALA A 35 11.24 0.71 5.12
C ALA A 35 9.73 0.79 4.77
N LEU A 36 8.89 0.00 5.47
CA LEU A 36 7.44 0.08 5.31
C LEU A 36 6.85 1.37 5.90
N ILE A 37 7.43 1.92 6.99
CA ILE A 37 7.06 3.24 7.52
C ILE A 37 7.38 4.34 6.50
N THR A 38 8.49 4.24 5.74
CA THR A 38 8.78 5.18 4.63
C THR A 38 7.65 5.17 3.60
N THR A 39 7.18 3.99 3.20
CA THR A 39 6.02 3.83 2.31
C THR A 39 4.76 4.48 2.91
N ALA A 40 4.47 4.22 4.18
CA ALA A 40 3.31 4.76 4.88
C ALA A 40 3.36 6.29 5.02
N PHE A 41 4.53 6.85 5.34
CA PHE A 41 4.73 8.30 5.43
C PHE A 41 4.58 8.96 4.06
N SER A 42 5.15 8.36 3.01
CA SER A 42 4.98 8.88 1.65
C SER A 42 3.51 8.89 1.19
N PHE A 43 2.70 7.97 1.70
CA PHE A 43 1.26 7.92 1.45
C PHE A 43 0.51 9.04 2.20
N SER A 44 0.66 9.10 3.53
CA SER A 44 -0.13 9.99 4.39
C SER A 44 0.29 11.46 4.28
N ILE A 45 1.59 11.73 4.22
CA ILE A 45 2.10 13.11 4.09
C ILE A 45 1.67 13.69 2.73
N ARG A 46 1.76 12.89 1.63
CA ARG A 46 1.27 13.36 0.33
C ARG A 46 -0.21 13.70 0.36
N ALA A 47 -1.05 12.86 0.99
CA ALA A 47 -2.47 13.18 1.15
C ALA A 47 -2.68 14.50 1.93
N GLY A 48 -1.85 14.76 2.93
CA GLY A 48 -1.92 15.98 3.75
C GLY A 48 -1.49 17.25 3.05
N ILE A 49 -0.48 17.18 2.16
CA ILE A 49 0.04 18.36 1.46
C ILE A 49 -0.64 18.64 0.11
N LEU A 50 -1.57 17.79 -0.33
CA LEU A 50 -2.12 17.84 -1.68
C LEU A 50 -2.78 19.21 -1.99
N THR A 51 -3.49 19.78 -1.02
CA THR A 51 -4.08 21.13 -1.14
C THR A 51 -3.01 22.21 -1.24
N GLN A 52 -1.93 22.14 -0.44
CA GLN A 52 -0.81 23.09 -0.51
C GLN A 52 -0.12 23.04 -1.88
N LEU A 53 0.14 21.84 -2.39
CA LEU A 53 0.73 21.65 -3.73
C LEU A 53 -0.14 22.28 -4.83
N GLY A 54 -1.46 22.07 -4.77
CA GLY A 54 -2.41 22.66 -5.71
C GLY A 54 -2.34 24.18 -5.71
N THR A 55 -2.32 24.79 -4.52
CA THR A 55 -2.30 26.26 -4.35
C THR A 55 -0.95 26.85 -4.77
N GLU A 56 0.17 26.34 -4.24
CA GLU A 56 1.49 26.94 -4.45
C GLU A 56 2.01 26.78 -5.87
N LEU A 57 1.71 25.64 -6.53
CA LEU A 57 2.17 25.35 -7.88
C LEU A 57 1.08 25.56 -8.94
N SER A 58 -0.06 26.12 -8.55
CA SER A 58 -1.21 26.37 -9.43
C SER A 58 -1.66 25.15 -10.23
N LEU A 59 -1.70 23.99 -9.54
CA LEU A 59 -2.08 22.71 -10.13
C LEU A 59 -3.59 22.48 -10.01
N ASP A 60 -4.21 22.08 -11.10
CA ASP A 60 -5.62 21.70 -11.07
C ASP A 60 -5.81 20.29 -10.44
N PRO A 61 -7.05 19.93 -10.05
CA PRO A 61 -7.31 18.62 -9.43
C PRO A 61 -6.91 17.42 -10.29
N VAL A 62 -6.98 17.52 -11.63
CA VAL A 62 -6.57 16.44 -12.54
C VAL A 62 -5.05 16.24 -12.50
N GLN A 63 -4.29 17.33 -12.48
CA GLN A 63 -2.83 17.31 -12.35
C GLN A 63 -2.41 16.71 -10.99
N LEU A 64 -3.08 17.08 -9.90
CA LEU A 64 -2.88 16.45 -8.58
C LEU A 64 -3.20 14.95 -8.63
N GLY A 65 -4.24 14.56 -9.36
CA GLY A 65 -4.57 13.17 -9.63
C GLY A 65 -3.46 12.42 -10.34
N HIS A 66 -2.84 13.01 -11.35
CA HIS A 66 -1.69 12.39 -12.03
C HIS A 66 -0.46 12.27 -11.13
N ILE A 67 -0.21 13.22 -10.23
CA ILE A 67 0.85 13.10 -9.23
C ILE A 67 0.56 11.90 -8.31
N ASN A 68 -0.65 11.77 -7.79
CA ASN A 68 -1.07 10.59 -7.00
C ASN A 68 -0.97 9.30 -7.81
N GLN A 69 -1.37 9.32 -9.08
CA GLN A 69 -1.26 8.19 -10.00
C GLN A 69 0.15 7.63 -10.05
N MET A 70 1.16 8.48 -10.13
CA MET A 70 2.56 8.05 -10.24
C MET A 70 3.02 7.23 -9.04
N TRP A 71 2.58 7.58 -7.82
CA TRP A 71 2.89 6.81 -6.62
C TRP A 71 2.30 5.39 -6.67
N PHE A 72 1.02 5.31 -7.04
CA PHE A 72 0.31 4.03 -7.17
C PHE A 72 0.79 3.22 -8.36
N LEU A 73 1.29 3.84 -9.43
CA LEU A 73 1.82 3.17 -10.62
C LEU A 73 3.20 2.58 -10.39
N GLY A 74 4.09 3.33 -9.73
CA GLY A 74 5.44 2.85 -9.41
C GLY A 74 5.43 1.61 -8.54
N PHE A 75 4.48 1.53 -7.61
CA PHE A 75 4.37 0.44 -6.65
C PHE A 75 4.21 -0.94 -7.31
N PRO A 76 3.16 -1.24 -8.10
CA PRO A 76 3.00 -2.56 -8.72
C PRO A 76 4.09 -2.89 -9.74
N ILE A 77 4.59 -1.91 -10.47
CA ILE A 77 5.69 -2.12 -11.43
C ILE A 77 6.89 -2.72 -10.72
N SER A 78 7.40 -2.04 -9.69
CA SER A 78 8.59 -2.50 -8.98
C SER A 78 8.33 -3.70 -8.08
N MET A 79 7.13 -3.84 -7.53
CA MET A 79 6.74 -5.01 -6.75
C MET A 79 6.72 -6.29 -7.60
N ILE A 80 6.13 -6.25 -8.79
CA ILE A 80 6.07 -7.39 -9.71
C ILE A 80 7.47 -7.71 -10.25
N LEU A 81 8.20 -6.71 -10.75
CA LEU A 81 9.55 -6.92 -11.25
C LEU A 81 10.51 -7.41 -10.15
N GLY A 82 10.46 -6.79 -8.98
CA GLY A 82 11.26 -7.19 -7.83
C GLY A 82 10.95 -8.62 -7.38
N GLY A 83 9.69 -9.02 -7.36
CA GLY A 83 9.27 -10.39 -7.05
C GLY A 83 9.80 -11.41 -8.05
N ILE A 84 9.70 -11.14 -9.37
CA ILE A 84 10.22 -12.01 -10.43
C ILE A 84 11.74 -12.17 -10.31
N PHE A 85 12.46 -11.10 -9.99
CA PHE A 85 13.92 -11.12 -9.92
C PHE A 85 14.46 -11.44 -8.54
N TYR A 86 13.63 -11.56 -7.50
CA TYR A 86 14.05 -11.76 -6.11
C TYR A 86 15.06 -12.90 -5.95
N ALA A 87 14.77 -14.08 -6.53
CA ALA A 87 15.64 -15.24 -6.43
C ALA A 87 17.00 -15.04 -7.14
N LYS A 88 17.06 -14.19 -8.17
CA LYS A 88 18.28 -13.95 -8.99
C LYS A 88 19.19 -12.90 -8.38
N ILE A 89 18.61 -11.75 -7.95
CA ILE A 89 19.41 -10.60 -7.50
C ILE A 89 19.43 -10.45 -5.98
N GLY A 90 18.54 -11.16 -5.28
CA GLY A 90 18.44 -11.20 -3.83
C GLY A 90 17.84 -9.93 -3.19
N PRO A 91 17.41 -10.04 -1.91
CA PRO A 91 16.77 -8.94 -1.20
C PRO A 91 17.69 -7.73 -1.00
N LYS A 92 18.99 -7.95 -0.85
CA LYS A 92 19.96 -6.86 -0.63
C LYS A 92 19.97 -5.85 -1.77
N LEU A 93 20.08 -6.32 -3.02
CA LEU A 93 20.14 -5.43 -4.19
C LEU A 93 18.79 -4.72 -4.40
N ILE A 94 17.66 -5.44 -4.20
CA ILE A 94 16.34 -4.83 -4.32
C ILE A 94 16.17 -3.71 -3.28
N MET A 95 16.60 -3.91 -2.02
CA MET A 95 16.55 -2.85 -0.99
C MET A 95 17.50 -1.69 -1.26
N GLN A 96 18.65 -1.93 -1.92
CA GLN A 96 19.53 -0.85 -2.37
C GLN A 96 18.85 -0.02 -3.48
N ILE A 97 18.18 -0.65 -4.43
CA ILE A 97 17.36 0.04 -5.45
C ILE A 97 16.24 0.84 -4.78
N ALA A 98 15.54 0.27 -3.79
CA ALA A 98 14.53 0.97 -3.02
C ALA A 98 15.09 2.23 -2.33
N LEU A 99 16.26 2.12 -1.68
CA LEU A 99 16.92 3.24 -1.01
C LEU A 99 17.27 4.37 -1.99
N VAL A 100 17.85 4.03 -3.14
CA VAL A 100 18.21 5.00 -4.17
C VAL A 100 16.94 5.68 -4.71
N ALA A 101 15.91 4.91 -5.02
CA ALA A 101 14.63 5.43 -5.55
C ALA A 101 13.93 6.34 -4.53
N HIS A 102 13.84 5.93 -3.24
CA HIS A 102 13.30 6.77 -2.18
C HIS A 102 14.11 8.05 -2.00
N THR A 103 15.44 7.95 -1.87
CA THR A 103 16.30 9.12 -1.62
C THR A 103 16.21 10.13 -2.76
N ILE A 104 16.38 9.68 -4.00
CA ILE A 104 16.29 10.56 -5.18
C ILE A 104 14.87 11.11 -5.31
N GLY A 105 13.84 10.27 -5.19
CA GLY A 105 12.44 10.69 -5.29
C GLY A 105 12.06 11.73 -4.24
N ILE A 106 12.42 11.52 -2.97
CA ILE A 106 12.15 12.45 -1.87
C ILE A 106 12.88 13.78 -2.10
N ILE A 107 14.20 13.75 -2.37
CA ILE A 107 14.98 14.97 -2.60
C ILE A 107 14.45 15.74 -3.81
N THR A 108 14.17 15.04 -4.93
CA THR A 108 13.63 15.69 -6.11
C THR A 108 12.24 16.28 -5.86
N THR A 109 11.41 15.64 -5.03
CA THR A 109 10.10 16.20 -4.63
C THR A 109 10.28 17.49 -3.84
N ILE A 110 11.19 17.54 -2.85
CA ILE A 110 11.44 18.72 -2.02
C ILE A 110 11.80 19.95 -2.85
N TYR A 111 12.61 19.75 -3.88
CA TYR A 111 13.08 20.83 -4.76
C TYR A 111 12.27 20.95 -6.06
N ALA A 112 11.12 20.29 -6.13
CA ALA A 112 10.27 20.35 -7.32
C ALA A 112 9.65 21.74 -7.48
N SER A 113 9.91 22.35 -8.65
CA SER A 113 9.35 23.64 -9.06
C SER A 113 8.37 23.52 -10.23
N SER A 114 8.09 22.30 -10.68
CA SER A 114 7.19 22.06 -11.81
C SER A 114 6.43 20.76 -11.69
N TYR A 115 5.29 20.71 -12.38
CA TYR A 115 4.43 19.55 -12.45
C TYR A 115 5.18 18.28 -12.94
N ASN A 116 5.99 18.39 -13.99
CA ASN A 116 6.71 17.23 -14.54
C ASN A 116 7.74 16.66 -13.57
N VAL A 117 8.41 17.51 -12.81
CA VAL A 117 9.35 17.07 -11.76
C VAL A 117 8.61 16.33 -10.65
N LEU A 118 7.42 16.80 -10.25
CA LEU A 118 6.58 16.10 -9.27
C LEU A 118 6.12 14.73 -9.77
N LEU A 119 5.76 14.59 -11.05
CA LEU A 119 5.39 13.29 -11.64
C LEU A 119 6.53 12.28 -11.52
N ILE A 120 7.73 12.68 -11.98
CA ILE A 120 8.90 11.80 -11.98
C ILE A 120 9.33 11.44 -10.56
N SER A 121 9.40 12.43 -9.67
CA SER A 121 9.82 12.20 -8.28
C SER A 121 8.84 11.33 -7.51
N THR A 122 7.54 11.50 -7.72
CA THR A 122 6.50 10.68 -7.10
C THR A 122 6.51 9.24 -7.65
N LEU A 123 6.78 9.06 -8.96
CA LEU A 123 7.00 7.75 -9.55
C LEU A 123 8.19 7.03 -8.91
N LEU A 124 9.32 7.73 -8.71
CA LEU A 124 10.50 7.17 -8.05
C LEU A 124 10.18 6.72 -6.62
N ILE A 125 9.43 7.53 -5.84
CA ILE A 125 8.98 7.11 -4.52
C ILE A 125 8.12 5.85 -4.60
N GLY A 126 7.18 5.79 -5.54
CA GLY A 126 6.34 4.62 -5.78
C GLY A 126 7.14 3.36 -6.14
N LEU A 127 8.17 3.50 -6.98
CA LEU A 127 9.10 2.41 -7.32
C LEU A 127 9.86 1.92 -6.08
N GLY A 128 10.34 2.83 -5.23
CA GLY A 128 10.99 2.49 -3.97
C GLY A 128 10.07 1.69 -3.04
N ASN A 129 8.81 2.11 -2.93
CA ASN A 129 7.80 1.43 -2.11
C ASN A 129 7.52 0.00 -2.59
N GLY A 130 7.37 -0.22 -3.89
CA GLY A 130 7.15 -1.56 -4.45
C GLY A 130 8.37 -2.46 -4.31
N CYS A 131 9.59 -1.92 -4.46
CA CYS A 131 10.82 -2.65 -4.16
C CYS A 131 10.89 -3.07 -2.68
N THR A 132 10.43 -2.22 -1.76
CA THR A 132 10.36 -2.56 -0.32
C THR A 132 9.48 -3.78 -0.09
N GLU A 133 8.28 -3.81 -0.65
CA GLU A 133 7.38 -4.97 -0.52
C GLU A 133 7.95 -6.22 -1.19
N ALA A 134 8.50 -6.08 -2.39
CA ALA A 134 9.11 -7.18 -3.15
C ALA A 134 10.30 -7.83 -2.43
N ALA A 135 11.04 -7.07 -1.63
CA ALA A 135 12.19 -7.58 -0.89
C ALA A 135 11.83 -8.04 0.51
N CYS A 136 11.09 -7.24 1.29
CA CYS A 136 10.90 -7.47 2.72
C CYS A 136 9.98 -8.66 3.01
N ASN A 137 8.90 -8.85 2.25
CA ASN A 137 7.98 -9.97 2.45
C ASN A 137 8.68 -11.33 2.31
N PRO A 138 9.34 -11.65 1.18
CA PRO A 138 10.02 -12.93 1.05
C PRO A 138 11.27 -13.01 1.95
N MET A 139 11.97 -11.91 2.23
CA MET A 139 13.10 -11.91 3.15
C MET A 139 12.71 -12.31 4.57
N ILE A 140 11.53 -11.87 5.05
CA ILE A 140 10.97 -12.31 6.34
C ILE A 140 10.65 -13.81 6.29
N ALA A 141 10.09 -14.31 5.17
CA ALA A 141 9.85 -15.74 4.99
C ALA A 141 11.14 -16.56 4.93
N ASP A 142 12.21 -16.00 4.36
CA ASP A 142 13.53 -16.65 4.31
C ASP A 142 14.24 -16.66 5.68
N ALA A 143 13.99 -15.63 6.52
CA ALA A 143 14.65 -15.47 7.82
C ALA A 143 13.94 -16.20 8.97
N TYR A 144 12.61 -16.41 8.88
CA TYR A 144 11.79 -17.01 9.93
C TYR A 144 10.98 -18.19 9.40
N SER A 145 10.51 -19.08 10.29
CA SER A 145 9.72 -20.27 9.93
C SER A 145 8.57 -20.52 10.91
N GLY A 146 7.61 -21.35 10.50
CA GLY A 146 6.47 -21.76 11.33
C GLY A 146 5.67 -20.60 11.90
N ASN A 147 5.28 -20.70 13.17
CA ASN A 147 4.47 -19.67 13.83
C ASN A 147 5.19 -18.32 13.99
N GLU A 148 6.53 -18.33 14.06
CA GLU A 148 7.30 -17.10 14.16
C GLU A 148 7.23 -16.29 12.86
N PHE A 149 7.31 -16.93 11.71
CA PHE A 149 7.10 -16.29 10.41
C PHE A 149 5.76 -15.55 10.34
N HIS A 150 4.66 -16.24 10.67
CA HIS A 150 3.32 -15.62 10.65
C HIS A 150 3.21 -14.42 11.60
N SER A 151 3.79 -14.54 12.80
CA SER A 151 3.82 -13.44 13.78
C SER A 151 4.61 -12.24 13.27
N LYS A 152 5.80 -12.48 12.71
CA LYS A 152 6.66 -11.42 12.16
C LYS A 152 6.04 -10.74 10.94
N LEU A 153 5.45 -11.51 10.02
CA LEU A 153 4.79 -10.95 8.84
C LEU A 153 3.60 -10.06 9.21
N ASN A 154 2.76 -10.51 10.16
CA ASN A 154 1.66 -9.69 10.65
C ASN A 154 2.14 -8.40 11.33
N ARG A 155 3.20 -8.47 12.16
CA ARG A 155 3.81 -7.29 12.77
C ARG A 155 4.44 -6.35 11.76
N PHE A 156 5.04 -6.86 10.69
CA PHE A 156 5.54 -6.06 9.58
C PHE A 156 4.40 -5.27 8.93
N HIS A 157 3.33 -5.94 8.50
CA HIS A 157 2.22 -5.28 7.82
C HIS A 157 1.39 -4.34 8.71
N MET A 158 1.47 -4.45 10.04
CA MET A 158 0.87 -3.48 10.96
C MET A 158 1.49 -2.08 10.83
N TRP A 159 2.75 -1.99 10.40
CA TRP A 159 3.44 -0.71 10.27
C TRP A 159 2.99 0.13 9.07
N PHE A 160 2.27 -0.45 8.10
CA PHE A 160 1.67 0.36 7.04
C PHE A 160 0.52 1.23 7.58
N PRO A 161 -0.58 0.68 8.13
CA PRO A 161 -1.62 1.52 8.73
C PRO A 161 -1.12 2.29 9.95
N GLY A 162 -0.27 1.71 10.80
CA GLY A 162 0.34 2.42 11.93
C GLY A 162 1.22 3.59 11.52
N GLY A 163 2.00 3.44 10.45
CA GLY A 163 2.78 4.52 9.86
C GLY A 163 1.90 5.61 9.26
N ILE A 164 0.78 5.27 8.62
CA ILE A 164 -0.18 6.27 8.13
C ILE A 164 -0.76 7.09 9.29
N VAL A 165 -1.09 6.48 10.42
CA VAL A 165 -1.53 7.22 11.62
C VAL A 165 -0.46 8.24 12.05
N LEU A 166 0.77 7.79 12.22
CA LEU A 166 1.88 8.67 12.62
C LEU A 166 2.12 9.78 11.61
N GLY A 167 2.21 9.46 10.32
CA GLY A 167 2.42 10.42 9.26
C GLY A 167 1.27 11.43 9.14
N SER A 168 0.02 11.00 9.34
CA SER A 168 -1.15 11.88 9.33
C SER A 168 -1.14 12.88 10.50
N LEU A 169 -0.79 12.41 11.71
CA LEU A 169 -0.68 13.28 12.89
C LEU A 169 0.47 14.29 12.74
N ILE A 170 1.62 13.85 12.21
CA ILE A 170 2.76 14.74 11.93
C ILE A 170 2.38 15.76 10.86
N SER A 171 1.78 15.33 9.75
CA SER A 171 1.35 16.23 8.68
C SER A 171 0.33 17.26 9.20
N LYS A 172 -0.64 16.80 10.01
CA LYS A 172 -1.59 17.74 10.66
C LYS A 172 -0.87 18.78 11.50
N PHE A 173 0.00 18.35 12.41
CA PHE A 173 0.76 19.25 13.28
C PHE A 173 1.57 20.27 12.47
N MET A 174 2.27 19.84 11.43
CA MET A 174 3.09 20.70 10.60
C MET A 174 2.23 21.68 9.77
N THR A 175 1.09 21.23 9.25
CA THR A 175 0.14 22.09 8.52
C THR A 175 -0.49 23.14 9.45
N ASP A 176 -0.95 22.75 10.65
CA ASP A 176 -1.51 23.65 11.65
C ASP A 176 -0.47 24.69 12.13
N SER A 177 0.82 24.32 12.11
CA SER A 177 1.95 25.19 12.41
C SER A 177 2.40 26.04 11.21
N SER A 178 1.65 26.06 10.12
CA SER A 178 1.96 26.78 8.87
C SER A 178 3.32 26.44 8.27
N MET A 179 3.80 25.20 8.47
CA MET A 179 5.05 24.73 7.88
C MET A 179 4.86 24.44 6.38
N ALA A 180 5.87 24.79 5.59
CA ALA A 180 5.89 24.52 4.17
C ALA A 180 5.78 23.02 3.88
N TRP A 181 5.14 22.64 2.78
CA TRP A 181 4.97 21.24 2.38
C TRP A 181 6.30 20.53 2.16
N GLN A 182 7.35 21.26 1.74
CA GLN A 182 8.70 20.71 1.59
C GLN A 182 9.25 20.16 2.93
N ALA A 183 8.98 20.87 4.03
CA ALA A 183 9.38 20.40 5.37
C ALA A 183 8.67 19.10 5.75
N GLN A 184 7.40 18.93 5.34
CA GLN A 184 6.67 17.70 5.57
C GLN A 184 7.25 16.52 4.74
N ILE A 185 7.70 16.77 3.50
CA ILE A 185 8.37 15.75 2.68
C ILE A 185 9.71 15.31 3.30
N TRP A 186 10.46 16.23 3.95
CA TRP A 186 11.68 15.87 4.69
C TRP A 186 11.44 14.84 5.79
N VAL A 187 10.26 14.81 6.40
CA VAL A 187 9.91 13.81 7.43
C VAL A 187 9.99 12.37 6.88
N ILE A 188 9.69 12.16 5.60
CA ILE A 188 9.79 10.84 4.95
C ILE A 188 11.25 10.36 4.91
N MET A 189 12.21 11.28 4.88
CA MET A 189 13.63 10.93 4.90
C MET A 189 14.06 10.30 6.23
N ILE A 190 13.39 10.59 7.34
CA ILE A 190 13.76 10.06 8.66
C ILE A 190 13.72 8.51 8.67
N PRO A 191 12.58 7.84 8.41
CA PRO A 191 12.55 6.38 8.36
C PRO A 191 13.41 5.83 7.21
N THR A 192 13.61 6.59 6.12
CA THR A 192 14.49 6.20 5.01
C THR A 192 15.93 6.08 5.46
N ILE A 193 16.46 7.06 6.20
CA ILE A 193 17.81 7.02 6.75
C ILE A 193 17.93 5.90 7.78
N ILE A 194 16.93 5.71 8.64
CA ILE A 194 16.95 4.67 9.67
C ILE A 194 17.04 3.29 9.03
N TYR A 195 16.22 2.96 8.01
CA TYR A 195 16.33 1.65 7.39
C TYR A 195 17.66 1.47 6.62
N ALA A 196 18.21 2.54 6.03
CA ALA A 196 19.50 2.49 5.37
C ALA A 196 20.62 2.11 6.36
N ILE A 197 20.65 2.73 7.55
CA ILE A 197 21.62 2.43 8.62
C ILE A 197 21.40 1.00 9.14
N LEU A 198 20.16 0.56 9.31
CA LEU A 198 19.86 -0.76 9.81
C LEU A 198 20.24 -1.87 8.82
N PHE A 199 20.07 -1.67 7.52
CA PHE A 199 20.51 -2.63 6.49
C PHE A 199 22.01 -2.57 6.19
N TYR A 200 22.67 -1.45 6.53
CA TYR A 200 24.09 -1.29 6.23
C TYR A 200 24.94 -2.37 6.90
N GLY A 201 25.83 -2.99 6.12
CA GLY A 201 26.76 -4.03 6.58
C GLY A 201 26.10 -5.36 6.95
N GLN A 202 24.79 -5.55 6.75
CA GLN A 202 24.12 -6.80 7.11
C GLN A 202 24.31 -7.90 6.07
N THR A 203 24.38 -9.13 6.57
CA THR A 203 24.25 -10.35 5.76
C THR A 203 22.78 -10.66 5.58
N PHE A 204 22.33 -10.81 4.33
CA PHE A 204 20.96 -11.13 4.01
C PHE A 204 20.75 -12.65 3.86
N PRO A 205 19.56 -13.18 4.19
CA PRO A 205 19.26 -14.59 3.97
C PRO A 205 19.30 -14.90 2.46
N LYS A 206 19.70 -16.13 2.14
CA LYS A 206 19.65 -16.60 0.75
C LYS A 206 18.18 -16.84 0.38
N PRO A 207 17.71 -16.38 -0.80
CA PRO A 207 16.39 -16.67 -1.27
C PRO A 207 16.13 -18.18 -1.31
N ARG A 208 15.03 -18.63 -0.71
CA ARG A 208 14.58 -20.01 -0.90
C ARG A 208 14.14 -20.11 -2.35
N VAL A 209 14.74 -21.06 -3.09
CA VAL A 209 14.33 -21.32 -4.47
C VAL A 209 12.89 -21.81 -4.42
N ALA A 210 11.94 -20.98 -4.80
CA ALA A 210 10.57 -21.41 -4.96
C ALA A 210 10.53 -22.37 -6.15
N GLY A 211 10.17 -23.63 -5.91
CA GLY A 211 9.95 -24.63 -6.95
C GLY A 211 8.70 -24.38 -7.79
N ASP A 212 8.18 -23.16 -7.81
CA ASP A 212 6.94 -22.81 -8.47
C ASP A 212 7.14 -22.74 -9.99
N ASN A 213 6.35 -23.53 -10.69
CA ASN A 213 6.23 -23.45 -12.14
C ASN A 213 5.47 -22.17 -12.51
N THR A 214 6.20 -21.08 -12.77
CA THR A 214 5.66 -19.78 -13.10
C THR A 214 4.61 -19.82 -14.22
N LEU A 215 4.83 -20.67 -15.24
CA LEU A 215 3.89 -20.84 -16.36
C LEU A 215 2.58 -21.51 -15.91
N ALA A 216 2.67 -22.52 -15.01
CA ALA A 216 1.48 -23.16 -14.44
C ALA A 216 0.67 -22.18 -13.58
N ASN A 217 1.34 -21.34 -12.79
CA ASN A 217 0.70 -20.30 -12.00
C ASN A 217 -0.02 -19.28 -12.89
N PHE A 218 0.58 -18.82 -14.00
CA PHE A 218 -0.07 -17.96 -14.98
C PHE A 218 -1.31 -18.61 -15.61
N LYS A 219 -1.23 -19.89 -16.00
CA LYS A 219 -2.39 -20.63 -16.51
C LYS A 219 -3.51 -20.72 -15.47
N ALA A 220 -3.16 -20.94 -14.21
CA ALA A 220 -4.13 -20.99 -13.12
C ALA A 220 -4.86 -19.63 -12.89
N MET A 221 -4.20 -18.52 -13.17
CA MET A 221 -4.82 -17.20 -13.08
C MET A 221 -5.87 -16.91 -14.18
N LEU A 222 -5.91 -17.71 -15.25
CA LEU A 222 -7.00 -17.65 -16.25
C LEU A 222 -8.31 -18.28 -15.74
N ASN A 223 -8.33 -18.85 -14.53
CA ASN A 223 -9.54 -19.35 -13.90
C ASN A 223 -10.58 -18.22 -13.75
N PRO A 224 -11.86 -18.44 -14.17
CA PRO A 224 -12.89 -17.42 -14.07
C PRO A 224 -13.09 -16.84 -12.66
N LEU A 225 -12.90 -17.67 -11.61
CA LEU A 225 -12.98 -17.20 -10.22
C LEU A 225 -11.83 -16.26 -9.89
N TYR A 226 -10.60 -16.51 -10.39
CA TYR A 226 -9.48 -15.60 -10.21
C TYR A 226 -9.75 -14.26 -10.90
N LEU A 227 -10.21 -14.26 -12.14
CA LEU A 227 -10.53 -13.05 -12.90
C LEU A 227 -11.64 -12.23 -12.22
N PHE A 228 -12.66 -12.92 -11.69
CA PHE A 228 -13.71 -12.29 -10.88
C PHE A 228 -13.13 -11.64 -9.61
N MET A 229 -12.28 -12.35 -8.87
CA MET A 229 -11.62 -11.80 -7.68
C MET A 229 -10.66 -10.65 -8.03
N ALA A 230 -10.00 -10.69 -9.17
CA ALA A 230 -9.17 -9.60 -9.68
C ALA A 230 -9.99 -8.33 -9.97
N ALA A 231 -11.17 -8.48 -10.59
CA ALA A 231 -12.09 -7.36 -10.79
C ALA A 231 -12.61 -6.79 -9.46
N CYS A 232 -12.98 -7.68 -8.51
CA CYS A 232 -13.36 -7.24 -7.16
C CYS A 232 -12.20 -6.54 -6.45
N MET A 233 -10.96 -7.02 -6.60
CA MET A 233 -9.77 -6.41 -6.00
C MET A 233 -9.54 -4.98 -6.51
N ALA A 234 -9.77 -4.75 -7.81
CA ALA A 234 -9.72 -3.42 -8.39
C ALA A 234 -10.71 -2.46 -7.71
N LEU A 235 -11.96 -2.90 -7.55
CA LEU A 235 -13.02 -2.08 -6.92
C LEU A 235 -12.79 -1.87 -5.42
N THR A 236 -12.30 -2.88 -4.70
CA THR A 236 -11.98 -2.74 -3.27
C THR A 236 -10.85 -1.75 -3.05
N ALA A 237 -9.80 -1.80 -3.88
CA ALA A 237 -8.66 -0.90 -3.77
C ALA A 237 -9.03 0.56 -4.08
N ILE A 238 -9.89 0.80 -5.09
CA ILE A 238 -10.42 2.14 -5.39
C ILE A 238 -11.26 2.66 -4.22
N SER A 239 -12.12 1.80 -3.64
CA SER A 239 -12.98 2.16 -2.49
C SER A 239 -12.16 2.51 -1.25
N GLU A 240 -11.01 1.87 -1.05
CA GLU A 240 -10.10 2.10 0.07
C GLU A 240 -9.22 3.34 -0.16
N PHE A 241 -8.46 3.36 -1.24
CA PHE A 241 -7.39 4.35 -1.46
C PHE A 241 -7.88 5.66 -2.08
N GLY A 242 -9.01 5.65 -2.79
CA GLY A 242 -9.57 6.86 -3.39
C GLY A 242 -9.87 7.92 -2.33
N PRO A 243 -10.82 7.69 -1.41
CA PRO A 243 -11.16 8.67 -0.38
C PRO A 243 -9.97 9.03 0.53
N GLN A 244 -9.09 8.07 0.84
CA GLN A 244 -7.94 8.32 1.71
C GLN A 244 -6.92 9.28 1.11
N GLN A 245 -6.61 9.16 -0.19
CA GLN A 245 -5.64 10.05 -0.84
C GLN A 245 -6.19 11.46 -1.11
N TRP A 246 -7.49 11.58 -1.26
CA TRP A 246 -8.15 12.85 -1.53
C TRP A 246 -8.83 13.45 -0.30
N VAL A 247 -8.55 12.89 0.90
CA VAL A 247 -9.16 13.35 2.15
C VAL A 247 -8.96 14.84 2.40
N GLY A 248 -7.77 15.37 2.07
CA GLY A 248 -7.46 16.80 2.19
C GLY A 248 -8.39 17.66 1.33
N PRO A 249 -8.30 17.59 -0.01
CA PRO A 249 -9.14 18.38 -0.91
C PRO A 249 -10.65 18.17 -0.72
N ILE A 250 -11.08 16.93 -0.49
CA ILE A 250 -12.52 16.61 -0.39
C ILE A 250 -13.14 17.11 0.90
N LEU A 251 -12.44 17.01 2.04
CA LEU A 251 -12.98 17.35 3.36
C LEU A 251 -12.47 18.67 3.93
N ALA A 252 -11.66 19.43 3.17
CA ALA A 252 -11.06 20.67 3.64
C ALA A 252 -12.07 21.69 4.21
N LYS A 253 -13.27 21.74 3.64
CA LYS A 253 -14.35 22.68 4.01
C LYS A 253 -15.52 22.01 4.75
N ALA A 254 -15.38 20.76 5.13
CA ALA A 254 -16.45 19.97 5.75
C ALA A 254 -16.56 20.15 7.28
N GLY A 255 -15.73 21.00 7.89
CA GLY A 255 -15.80 21.32 9.32
C GLY A 255 -15.13 20.31 10.26
N ALA A 256 -14.30 19.40 9.74
CA ALA A 256 -13.46 18.48 10.51
C ALA A 256 -12.04 18.46 9.94
N SER A 257 -11.07 17.98 10.74
CA SER A 257 -9.69 17.84 10.28
C SER A 257 -9.53 16.62 9.36
N PRO A 258 -9.19 16.80 8.06
CA PRO A 258 -9.02 15.68 7.13
C PRO A 258 -7.97 14.67 7.59
N MET A 259 -6.85 15.17 8.14
CA MET A 259 -5.76 14.30 8.58
C MET A 259 -6.09 13.53 9.86
N LEU A 260 -6.95 14.06 10.76
CA LEU A 260 -7.47 13.31 11.89
C LEU A 260 -8.45 12.22 11.44
N ILE A 261 -9.25 12.49 10.40
CA ILE A 261 -10.12 11.49 9.79
C ILE A 261 -9.27 10.35 9.20
N LEU A 262 -8.22 10.67 8.45
CA LEU A 262 -7.30 9.67 7.90
C LEU A 262 -6.62 8.85 9.01
N ALA A 263 -6.13 9.50 10.06
CA ALA A 263 -5.53 8.83 11.21
C ALA A 263 -6.53 7.92 11.93
N LEU A 264 -7.77 8.36 12.13
CA LEU A 264 -8.83 7.56 12.76
C LEU A 264 -9.18 6.33 11.91
N VAL A 265 -9.40 6.52 10.61
CA VAL A 265 -9.72 5.43 9.68
C VAL A 265 -8.61 4.38 9.68
N THR A 266 -7.36 4.78 9.50
CA THR A 266 -6.24 3.83 9.41
C THR A 266 -5.86 3.23 10.77
N GLY A 267 -6.06 3.96 11.87
CA GLY A 267 -5.93 3.45 13.23
C GLY A 267 -6.95 2.34 13.53
N LEU A 268 -8.20 2.56 13.17
CA LEU A 268 -9.26 1.54 13.30
C LEU A 268 -8.99 0.35 12.38
N MET A 269 -8.43 0.56 11.19
CA MET A 269 -8.01 -0.55 10.31
C MET A 269 -6.92 -1.39 10.96
N ALA A 270 -5.90 -0.77 11.59
CA ALA A 270 -4.85 -1.50 12.28
C ALA A 270 -5.41 -2.35 13.42
N VAL A 271 -6.26 -1.77 14.27
CA VAL A 271 -6.93 -2.47 15.38
C VAL A 271 -7.86 -3.57 14.85
N GLY A 272 -8.69 -3.26 13.87
CA GLY A 272 -9.64 -4.22 13.30
C GLY A 272 -8.94 -5.42 12.66
N ARG A 273 -7.84 -5.21 11.94
CA ARG A 273 -7.02 -6.29 11.37
C ARG A 273 -6.40 -7.19 12.45
N PHE A 274 -6.00 -6.61 13.58
CA PHE A 274 -5.48 -7.39 14.72
C PHE A 274 -6.55 -8.35 15.28
N PHE A 275 -7.81 -7.92 15.33
CA PHE A 275 -8.94 -8.73 15.84
C PHE A 275 -9.74 -9.46 14.75
N ALA A 276 -9.22 -9.57 13.52
CA ALA A 276 -9.92 -10.20 12.39
C ALA A 276 -10.28 -11.68 12.60
N GLY A 277 -9.44 -12.44 13.34
CA GLY A 277 -9.57 -13.89 13.47
C GLY A 277 -10.95 -14.36 13.96
N PRO A 278 -11.47 -13.88 15.09
CA PRO A 278 -12.81 -14.23 15.57
C PRO A 278 -13.94 -13.87 14.60
N LEU A 279 -13.80 -12.73 13.89
CA LEU A 279 -14.80 -12.27 12.93
C LEU A 279 -14.85 -13.19 11.70
N VAL A 280 -13.71 -13.55 11.14
CA VAL A 280 -13.60 -14.48 10.00
C VAL A 280 -14.11 -15.88 10.37
N LYS A 281 -13.82 -16.36 11.58
CA LYS A 281 -14.36 -17.64 12.06
C LYS A 281 -15.89 -17.65 12.11
N LYS A 282 -16.53 -16.54 12.51
CA LYS A 282 -17.99 -16.44 12.67
C LYS A 282 -18.71 -16.21 11.34
N LEU A 283 -18.20 -15.33 10.48
CA LEU A 283 -18.87 -14.89 9.26
C LEU A 283 -18.33 -15.56 7.98
N ASN A 284 -17.21 -16.27 8.05
CA ASN A 284 -16.33 -16.69 6.96
C ASN A 284 -15.77 -15.51 6.13
N THR A 285 -14.79 -15.77 5.27
CA THR A 285 -14.10 -14.76 4.46
C THR A 285 -15.07 -13.96 3.56
N VAL A 286 -16.02 -14.64 2.91
CA VAL A 286 -16.98 -14.00 2.00
C VAL A 286 -18.01 -13.16 2.76
N GLY A 287 -18.46 -13.62 3.93
CA GLY A 287 -19.37 -12.86 4.80
C GLY A 287 -18.71 -11.58 5.34
N VAL A 288 -17.42 -11.63 5.65
CA VAL A 288 -16.66 -10.44 6.06
C VAL A 288 -16.50 -9.46 4.90
N LEU A 289 -16.20 -9.93 3.68
CA LEU A 289 -16.14 -9.09 2.47
C LEU A 289 -17.47 -8.41 2.18
N LEU A 290 -18.60 -9.15 2.29
CA LEU A 290 -19.94 -8.58 2.09
C LEU A 290 -20.25 -7.52 3.17
N GLY A 291 -19.99 -7.82 4.44
CA GLY A 291 -20.16 -6.85 5.53
C GLY A 291 -19.31 -5.59 5.31
N SER A 292 -18.07 -5.76 4.88
CA SER A 292 -17.19 -4.64 4.51
C SER A 292 -17.77 -3.79 3.38
N ALA A 293 -18.31 -4.38 2.32
CA ALA A 293 -18.92 -3.63 1.23
C ALA A 293 -20.14 -2.82 1.71
N ILE A 294 -20.99 -3.40 2.57
CA ILE A 294 -22.15 -2.71 3.17
C ILE A 294 -21.70 -1.51 4.01
N PHE A 295 -20.75 -1.72 4.95
CA PHE A 295 -20.19 -0.64 5.77
C PHE A 295 -19.46 0.41 4.92
N GLY A 296 -18.82 0.00 3.81
CA GLY A 296 -18.19 0.89 2.85
C GLY A 296 -19.18 1.86 2.21
N VAL A 297 -20.34 1.35 1.77
CA VAL A 297 -21.43 2.20 1.24
C VAL A 297 -21.94 3.15 2.32
N ILE A 298 -22.25 2.64 3.52
CA ILE A 298 -22.74 3.47 4.63
C ILE A 298 -21.71 4.56 4.97
N GLY A 299 -20.45 4.19 5.14
CA GLY A 299 -19.39 5.13 5.52
C GLY A 299 -19.13 6.21 4.47
N ILE A 300 -19.04 5.86 3.18
CA ILE A 300 -18.85 6.84 2.10
C ILE A 300 -20.10 7.74 1.98
N TYR A 301 -21.32 7.17 2.09
CA TYR A 301 -22.55 7.96 2.09
C TYR A 301 -22.57 8.99 3.23
N MET A 302 -22.24 8.56 4.46
CA MET A 302 -22.16 9.46 5.60
C MET A 302 -21.07 10.54 5.39
N LEU A 303 -19.91 10.19 4.86
CA LEU A 303 -18.85 11.16 4.54
C LEU A 303 -19.29 12.17 3.47
N SER A 304 -20.14 11.77 2.54
CA SER A 304 -20.64 12.63 1.45
C SER A 304 -21.78 13.55 1.86
N THR A 305 -22.47 13.28 2.99
CA THR A 305 -23.69 14.02 3.39
C THR A 305 -23.57 14.74 4.73
N MET A 306 -22.60 14.35 5.55
CA MET A 306 -22.40 14.92 6.89
C MET A 306 -21.31 16.00 6.89
N GLY A 307 -21.30 16.78 7.98
CA GLY A 307 -20.31 17.82 8.24
C GLY A 307 -19.92 17.92 9.72
N GLY A 308 -18.89 18.69 10.02
CA GLY A 308 -18.45 18.92 11.38
C GLY A 308 -18.00 17.65 12.10
N SER A 309 -18.30 17.54 13.38
CA SER A 309 -17.93 16.38 14.21
C SER A 309 -18.53 15.04 13.77
N MET A 310 -19.66 15.06 13.03
CA MET A 310 -20.29 13.83 12.53
C MET A 310 -19.43 13.11 11.49
N LEU A 311 -18.46 13.79 10.87
CA LEU A 311 -17.50 13.16 9.97
C LEU A 311 -16.60 12.14 10.68
N TYR A 312 -16.33 12.30 11.98
CA TYR A 312 -15.60 11.29 12.75
C TYR A 312 -16.43 10.01 12.95
N VAL A 313 -17.75 10.14 13.11
CA VAL A 313 -18.65 8.99 13.15
C VAL A 313 -18.69 8.30 11.78
N ALA A 314 -18.82 9.07 10.70
CA ALA A 314 -18.75 8.57 9.33
C ALA A 314 -17.44 7.82 9.05
N ALA A 315 -16.31 8.35 9.56
CA ALA A 315 -14.99 7.73 9.44
C ALA A 315 -14.92 6.36 10.12
N VAL A 316 -15.61 6.15 11.25
CA VAL A 316 -15.69 4.82 11.90
C VAL A 316 -16.40 3.82 10.99
N PHE A 317 -17.55 4.18 10.42
CA PHE A 317 -18.29 3.30 9.48
C PHE A 317 -17.47 3.02 8.23
N TYR A 318 -16.81 4.04 7.69
CA TYR A 318 -15.92 3.87 6.53
C TYR A 318 -14.74 2.95 6.84
N ALA A 319 -14.10 3.13 8.01
CA ALA A 319 -13.00 2.25 8.45
C ALA A 319 -13.43 0.79 8.56
N LEU A 320 -14.60 0.51 9.14
CA LEU A 320 -15.17 -0.85 9.20
C LEU A 320 -15.41 -1.42 7.80
N GLY A 321 -15.79 -0.57 6.85
CA GLY A 321 -16.01 -0.94 5.47
C GLY A 321 -14.75 -1.39 4.74
N ILE A 322 -13.66 -0.67 4.91
CA ILE A 322 -12.43 -0.93 4.12
C ILE A 322 -11.41 -1.81 4.84
N CYS A 323 -11.51 -1.95 6.16
CA CYS A 323 -10.54 -2.63 7.02
C CYS A 323 -10.15 -4.02 6.52
N TYR A 324 -11.13 -4.79 6.05
CA TYR A 324 -10.98 -6.21 5.76
C TYR A 324 -10.89 -6.55 4.27
N PHE A 325 -11.02 -5.58 3.36
CA PHE A 325 -10.97 -5.85 1.92
C PHE A 325 -9.68 -6.52 1.52
N TRP A 326 -8.56 -5.86 1.70
CA TRP A 326 -7.26 -6.34 1.24
C TRP A 326 -6.89 -7.73 1.78
N PRO A 327 -6.87 -7.97 3.12
CA PRO A 327 -6.46 -9.26 3.65
C PRO A 327 -7.41 -10.41 3.27
N ASN A 328 -8.73 -10.16 3.22
CA ASN A 328 -9.68 -11.22 2.89
C ASN A 328 -9.76 -11.52 1.38
N MET A 329 -9.49 -10.54 0.51
CA MET A 329 -9.35 -10.79 -0.93
C MET A 329 -8.17 -11.71 -1.22
N LEU A 330 -7.01 -11.41 -0.65
CA LEU A 330 -5.80 -12.25 -0.78
C LEU A 330 -6.01 -13.62 -0.12
N GLY A 331 -6.59 -13.65 1.09
CA GLY A 331 -6.88 -14.88 1.81
C GLY A 331 -7.82 -15.79 1.04
N PHE A 332 -8.91 -15.27 0.48
CA PHE A 332 -9.85 -16.06 -0.31
C PHE A 332 -9.18 -16.70 -1.54
N VAL A 333 -8.36 -15.95 -2.27
CA VAL A 333 -7.65 -16.50 -3.45
C VAL A 333 -6.60 -17.52 -3.01
N GLY A 334 -5.84 -17.27 -1.95
CA GLY A 334 -4.86 -18.21 -1.41
C GLY A 334 -5.47 -19.55 -0.98
N GLU A 335 -6.68 -19.50 -0.36
CA GLU A 335 -7.39 -20.70 0.10
C GLU A 335 -8.07 -21.49 -1.03
N ASN A 336 -8.73 -20.78 -1.98
CA ASN A 336 -9.58 -21.42 -2.98
C ASN A 336 -8.88 -21.67 -4.34
N LEU A 337 -7.76 -20.99 -4.59
CA LEU A 337 -6.97 -21.08 -5.82
C LEU A 337 -5.47 -21.22 -5.51
N PRO A 338 -5.07 -22.19 -4.66
CA PRO A 338 -3.68 -22.34 -4.22
C PRO A 338 -2.70 -22.57 -5.39
N GLN A 339 -3.19 -23.09 -6.53
CA GLN A 339 -2.40 -23.30 -7.75
C GLN A 339 -1.91 -21.99 -8.40
N THR A 340 -2.44 -20.82 -8.01
CA THR A 340 -1.93 -19.53 -8.47
C THR A 340 -0.63 -19.12 -7.78
N GLY A 341 -0.35 -19.74 -6.63
CA GLY A 341 0.87 -19.55 -5.85
C GLY A 341 1.08 -18.13 -5.36
N ALA A 342 2.29 -17.86 -4.90
CA ALA A 342 2.68 -16.52 -4.46
C ALA A 342 2.60 -15.48 -5.59
N LEU A 343 2.86 -15.88 -6.83
CA LEU A 343 2.76 -15.02 -8.01
C LEU A 343 1.33 -14.51 -8.21
N GLY A 344 0.33 -15.40 -8.07
CA GLY A 344 -1.08 -15.01 -8.19
C GLY A 344 -1.50 -13.98 -7.13
N LEU A 345 -1.06 -14.15 -5.89
CA LEU A 345 -1.34 -13.17 -4.83
C LEU A 345 -0.66 -11.82 -5.08
N SER A 346 0.59 -11.83 -5.56
CA SER A 346 1.33 -10.61 -5.92
C SER A 346 0.67 -9.86 -7.08
N ILE A 347 0.23 -10.59 -8.12
CA ILE A 347 -0.48 -9.98 -9.26
C ILE A 347 -1.84 -9.43 -8.82
N LEU A 348 -2.56 -10.15 -7.95
CA LEU A 348 -3.84 -9.67 -7.41
C LEU A 348 -3.66 -8.35 -6.65
N GLY A 349 -2.67 -8.26 -5.77
CA GLY A 349 -2.32 -7.00 -5.09
C GLY A 349 -1.87 -5.91 -6.08
N GLY A 350 -1.08 -6.29 -7.09
CA GLY A 350 -0.66 -5.39 -8.17
C GLY A 350 -1.84 -4.81 -8.96
N ILE A 351 -2.88 -5.60 -9.24
CA ILE A 351 -4.12 -5.15 -9.89
C ILE A 351 -4.83 -4.10 -9.03
N GLY A 352 -4.92 -4.31 -7.72
CA GLY A 352 -5.51 -3.33 -6.80
C GLY A 352 -4.77 -1.99 -6.84
N MET A 353 -3.44 -2.01 -6.74
CA MET A 353 -2.62 -0.79 -6.79
C MET A 353 -2.68 -0.11 -8.16
N PHE A 354 -2.64 -0.87 -9.26
CA PHE A 354 -2.76 -0.36 -10.60
C PHE A 354 -4.13 0.30 -10.84
N SER A 355 -5.22 -0.33 -10.39
CA SER A 355 -6.56 0.23 -10.49
C SER A 355 -6.67 1.53 -9.72
N SER A 356 -6.15 1.58 -8.48
CA SER A 356 -6.08 2.82 -7.71
C SER A 356 -5.29 3.90 -8.44
N SER A 357 -4.19 3.54 -9.12
CA SER A 357 -3.43 4.45 -9.97
C SER A 357 -4.29 5.07 -11.06
N MET A 358 -5.00 4.26 -11.83
CA MET A 358 -5.84 4.75 -12.95
C MET A 358 -6.97 5.67 -12.47
N PHE A 359 -7.49 5.44 -11.28
CA PHE A 359 -8.60 6.24 -10.73
C PHE A 359 -8.18 7.57 -10.11
N GLN A 360 -6.91 7.80 -9.75
CA GLN A 360 -6.50 9.07 -9.14
C GLN A 360 -6.81 10.30 -10.01
N PRO A 361 -6.46 10.37 -11.31
CA PRO A 361 -6.83 11.51 -12.14
C PRO A 361 -8.33 11.59 -12.44
N ILE A 362 -9.05 10.46 -12.45
CA ILE A 362 -10.51 10.44 -12.61
C ILE A 362 -11.19 11.12 -11.41
N ILE A 363 -10.73 10.82 -10.18
CA ILE A 363 -11.22 11.49 -8.97
C ILE A 363 -10.93 13.00 -9.04
N GLY A 364 -9.73 13.39 -9.47
CA GLY A 364 -9.39 14.78 -9.71
C GLY A 364 -10.33 15.46 -10.73
N GLY A 365 -10.68 14.75 -11.81
CA GLY A 365 -11.68 15.18 -12.79
C GLY A 365 -13.06 15.39 -12.16
N TRP A 366 -13.53 14.44 -11.35
CA TRP A 366 -14.80 14.59 -10.63
C TRP A 366 -14.83 15.80 -9.69
N ILE A 367 -13.75 16.08 -8.97
CA ILE A 367 -13.66 17.29 -8.12
C ILE A 367 -13.81 18.55 -8.98
N LYS A 368 -13.10 18.62 -10.11
CA LYS A 368 -13.15 19.75 -11.03
C LYS A 368 -14.54 19.94 -11.63
N ASP A 369 -15.13 18.88 -12.16
CA ASP A 369 -16.44 18.92 -12.83
C ASP A 369 -17.58 19.23 -11.83
N ASN A 370 -17.55 18.59 -10.65
CA ASN A 370 -18.52 18.85 -9.59
C ASN A 370 -18.43 20.28 -9.06
N LYS A 371 -17.22 20.89 -9.04
CA LYS A 371 -17.06 22.30 -8.68
C LYS A 371 -17.74 23.20 -9.71
N VAL A 372 -17.55 22.96 -11.01
CA VAL A 372 -18.26 23.70 -12.09
C VAL A 372 -19.77 23.60 -11.93
N VAL A 373 -20.29 22.41 -11.63
CA VAL A 373 -21.74 22.20 -11.40
C VAL A 373 -22.22 22.97 -10.16
N ALA A 374 -21.45 22.96 -9.07
CA ALA A 374 -21.78 23.69 -7.86
C ALA A 374 -21.81 25.22 -8.11
N GLU A 375 -20.83 25.75 -8.83
CA GLU A 375 -20.75 27.18 -9.20
C GLU A 375 -21.90 27.58 -10.14
N ALA A 376 -22.26 26.73 -11.11
CA ALA A 376 -23.39 26.94 -11.98
C ALA A 376 -24.74 26.95 -11.23
N SER A 377 -24.84 26.28 -10.06
CA SER A 377 -25.99 26.34 -9.17
C SER A 377 -26.02 27.54 -8.23
N GLY A 378 -25.05 28.45 -8.35
CA GLY A 378 -24.96 29.70 -7.57
C GLY A 378 -24.12 29.60 -6.30
N LEU A 379 -23.46 28.45 -6.02
CA LEU A 379 -22.54 28.33 -4.91
C LEU A 379 -21.19 28.97 -5.27
N VAL A 380 -20.54 29.61 -4.30
CA VAL A 380 -19.24 30.28 -4.51
C VAL A 380 -18.27 29.94 -3.38
N GLY A 381 -16.97 29.98 -3.68
CA GLY A 381 -15.90 29.81 -2.68
C GLY A 381 -16.01 28.48 -1.93
N ASP A 382 -15.91 28.54 -0.62
CA ASP A 382 -15.90 27.37 0.28
C ASP A 382 -17.16 26.51 0.15
N ALA A 383 -18.33 27.09 -0.16
CA ALA A 383 -19.56 26.35 -0.36
C ALA A 383 -19.53 25.51 -1.65
N ALA A 384 -18.95 26.04 -2.73
CA ALA A 384 -18.75 25.28 -3.97
C ALA A 384 -17.73 24.17 -3.78
N ASP A 385 -16.63 24.41 -3.06
CA ASP A 385 -15.61 23.41 -2.75
C ASP A 385 -16.19 22.26 -1.90
N LEU A 386 -16.99 22.58 -0.88
CA LEU A 386 -17.68 21.58 -0.06
C LEU A 386 -18.62 20.73 -0.88
N ALA A 387 -19.47 21.34 -1.71
CA ALA A 387 -20.41 20.62 -2.57
C ALA A 387 -19.70 19.73 -3.58
N ALA A 388 -18.58 20.21 -4.16
CA ALA A 388 -17.76 19.42 -5.08
C ALA A 388 -17.15 18.19 -4.38
N GLY A 389 -16.61 18.36 -3.18
CA GLY A 389 -16.06 17.28 -2.37
C GLY A 389 -17.11 16.21 -2.02
N GLN A 390 -18.28 16.65 -1.53
CA GLN A 390 -19.41 15.77 -1.18
C GLN A 390 -19.93 15.00 -2.41
N SER A 391 -20.11 15.68 -3.55
CA SER A 391 -20.53 15.04 -4.79
C SER A 391 -19.49 14.04 -5.30
N THR A 392 -18.21 14.34 -5.16
CA THR A 392 -17.13 13.42 -5.52
C THR A 392 -17.16 12.14 -4.66
N LEU A 393 -17.37 12.25 -3.34
CA LEU A 393 -17.60 11.08 -2.49
C LEU A 393 -18.83 10.29 -2.90
N SER A 394 -19.92 10.98 -3.26
CA SER A 394 -21.14 10.31 -3.76
C SER A 394 -20.88 9.50 -5.03
N ASN A 395 -20.05 9.99 -5.95
CA ASN A 395 -19.63 9.22 -7.13
C ASN A 395 -18.87 7.94 -6.76
N MET A 396 -18.10 7.97 -5.67
CA MET A 396 -17.34 6.80 -5.18
C MET A 396 -18.22 5.72 -4.56
N LEU A 397 -19.49 5.99 -4.21
CA LEU A 397 -20.44 4.99 -3.71
C LEU A 397 -20.64 3.82 -4.69
N LEU A 398 -20.47 4.08 -5.98
CA LEU A 398 -20.66 3.07 -7.03
C LEU A 398 -19.80 1.82 -6.79
N PHE A 399 -18.54 1.99 -6.34
CA PHE A 399 -17.61 0.86 -6.20
C PHE A 399 -18.00 -0.13 -5.10
N PRO A 400 -18.21 0.27 -3.83
CA PRO A 400 -18.66 -0.66 -2.82
C PRO A 400 -20.10 -1.14 -3.06
N ALA A 401 -20.97 -0.38 -3.77
CA ALA A 401 -22.29 -0.85 -4.15
C ALA A 401 -22.22 -2.03 -5.15
N ILE A 402 -21.36 -1.96 -6.16
CA ILE A 402 -21.10 -3.07 -7.08
C ILE A 402 -20.53 -4.27 -6.29
N LEU A 403 -19.64 -4.03 -5.34
CA LEU A 403 -19.06 -5.08 -4.50
C LEU A 403 -20.10 -5.80 -3.65
N ILE A 404 -21.17 -5.13 -3.17
CA ILE A 404 -22.27 -5.81 -2.47
C ILE A 404 -22.88 -6.87 -3.39
N VAL A 405 -23.23 -6.52 -4.62
CA VAL A 405 -23.81 -7.45 -5.59
C VAL A 405 -22.86 -8.59 -5.91
N ALA A 406 -21.58 -8.26 -6.15
CA ALA A 406 -20.52 -9.24 -6.43
C ALA A 406 -20.32 -10.24 -5.26
N PHE A 407 -20.24 -9.74 -4.03
CA PHE A 407 -20.02 -10.60 -2.86
C PHE A 407 -21.27 -11.38 -2.44
N VAL A 408 -22.50 -10.90 -2.72
CA VAL A 408 -23.71 -11.70 -2.61
C VAL A 408 -23.63 -12.88 -3.58
N GLY A 409 -23.27 -12.66 -4.84
CA GLY A 409 -23.06 -13.73 -5.82
C GLY A 409 -21.99 -14.72 -5.36
N LEU A 410 -20.85 -14.23 -4.88
CA LEU A 410 -19.75 -15.05 -4.35
C LEU A 410 -20.20 -15.85 -3.11
N TYR A 411 -21.04 -15.31 -2.26
CA TYR A 411 -21.56 -16.00 -1.08
C TYR A 411 -22.38 -17.24 -1.45
N PHE A 412 -23.28 -17.11 -2.43
CA PHE A 412 -24.03 -18.27 -2.93
C PHE A 412 -23.16 -19.26 -3.67
N TYR A 413 -22.19 -18.80 -4.45
CA TYR A 413 -21.24 -19.66 -5.16
C TYR A 413 -20.36 -20.45 -4.17
N SER A 414 -19.83 -19.81 -3.15
CA SER A 414 -18.99 -20.48 -2.13
C SER A 414 -19.74 -21.55 -1.32
N LYS A 415 -21.06 -21.39 -1.12
CA LYS A 415 -21.89 -22.43 -0.51
C LYS A 415 -22.03 -23.67 -1.39
N LYS A 416 -22.01 -23.52 -2.71
CA LYS A 416 -22.03 -24.66 -3.65
C LYS A 416 -20.69 -25.40 -3.66
N LEU A 417 -19.57 -24.65 -3.64
CA LEU A 417 -18.23 -25.27 -3.59
C LEU A 417 -18.00 -26.15 -2.35
N LYS A 418 -18.58 -25.78 -1.19
CA LYS A 418 -18.45 -26.55 0.06
C LYS A 418 -19.35 -27.80 0.10
N LYS A 419 -20.28 -27.93 -0.83
CA LYS A 419 -21.20 -29.08 -0.92
C LYS A 419 -20.78 -30.09 -2.00
N ALA A 420 -19.87 -29.69 -2.90
CA ALA A 420 -19.26 -30.55 -3.93
C ALA A 420 -17.91 -31.09 -3.43
#